data_1babda21e13cc54fcfec2993947c1ca8
#
_entry.id   1babda21e13cc54fcfec2993947c1ca8
#
_cell.length_a   1.000
_cell.length_b   1.000
_cell.length_c   1.000
_cell.angle_alpha   90.00
_cell.angle_beta   90.00
_cell.angle_gamma   90.00
#
_symmetry.space_group_name_H-M   'P 1'
#
loop_
_entity.id
_entity.type
_entity.pdbx_description
1 polymer ?
#
loop_
_entity_poly.entity_id
_entity_poly.type
_entity_poly.pdbx_seq_one_letter_code
_entity_poly.pdbx_strand_id
1 'polypeptide(L)'
;QMRTEISKLHKKLGTTFIYVTHDQTEAMTMGDRIVVMKDGIIQQIDTPQALYEKPGNKFVAGFLGSPQMNFIDAVLKKANNYYVEFGSEATKTSKAVKYQIEIPAAKVTPALADYVDKEVVLGIRPEALHDDQMFLSNATTGVIDATVEITEMMGAETFLYLQCAGISMTARVDPRSTARPQDDI
;
A
#
# COMPACT_ATOMS: atom_id res chain seq x y z
N GLN A 1 14.89 -20.19 -9.97
CA GLN A 1 15.00 -21.59 -10.42
C GLN A 1 14.57 -22.59 -9.35
N MET A 2 15.12 -22.53 -8.12
CA MET A 2 14.77 -23.44 -6.99
C MET A 2 13.26 -23.44 -6.68
N ARG A 3 12.62 -22.26 -6.56
CA ARG A 3 11.17 -22.12 -6.28
C ARG A 3 10.31 -22.89 -7.28
N THR A 4 10.62 -22.78 -8.56
CA THR A 4 9.90 -23.48 -9.63
C THR A 4 10.01 -24.99 -9.51
N GLU A 5 11.19 -25.52 -9.15
CA GLU A 5 11.40 -26.96 -8.98
C GLU A 5 10.65 -27.50 -7.76
N ILE A 6 10.65 -26.78 -6.64
CA ILE A 6 9.86 -27.16 -5.45
C ILE A 6 8.37 -27.18 -5.78
N SER A 7 7.84 -26.16 -6.48
CA SER A 7 6.43 -26.11 -6.88
C SER A 7 6.06 -27.26 -7.83
N LYS A 8 6.93 -27.61 -8.78
CA LYS A 8 6.73 -28.79 -9.65
C LYS A 8 6.71 -30.10 -8.85
N LEU A 9 7.65 -30.26 -7.91
CA LEU A 9 7.73 -31.45 -7.06
C LEU A 9 6.49 -31.60 -6.19
N HIS A 10 6.04 -30.50 -5.55
CA HIS A 10 4.80 -30.47 -4.78
C HIS A 10 3.61 -30.94 -5.61
N LYS A 11 3.40 -30.37 -6.80
CA LYS A 11 2.33 -30.77 -7.71
C LYS A 11 2.43 -32.25 -8.15
N LYS A 12 3.63 -32.76 -8.35
CA LYS A 12 3.86 -34.15 -8.76
C LYS A 12 3.57 -35.15 -7.64
N LEU A 13 3.92 -34.80 -6.40
CA LEU A 13 3.79 -35.69 -5.25
C LEU A 13 2.38 -35.65 -4.64
N GLY A 14 1.63 -34.56 -4.77
CA GLY A 14 0.30 -34.38 -4.21
C GLY A 14 0.24 -34.46 -2.68
N THR A 15 1.38 -34.24 -2.00
CA THR A 15 1.51 -34.31 -0.54
C THR A 15 1.46 -32.93 0.08
N THR A 16 1.07 -32.87 1.37
CA THR A 16 1.13 -31.60 2.10
C THR A 16 2.59 -31.23 2.40
N PHE A 17 2.96 -30.03 2.02
CA PHE A 17 4.27 -29.45 2.28
C PHE A 17 4.13 -28.31 3.28
N ILE A 18 5.04 -28.26 4.27
CA ILE A 18 5.22 -27.10 5.13
C ILE A 18 6.59 -26.50 4.79
N TYR A 19 6.58 -25.24 4.32
CA TYR A 19 7.78 -24.50 3.96
C TYR A 19 7.89 -23.25 4.82
N VAL A 20 9.03 -23.10 5.50
CA VAL A 20 9.30 -21.93 6.35
C VAL A 20 10.30 -21.03 5.63
N THR A 21 9.94 -19.79 5.45
CA THR A 21 10.77 -18.77 4.80
C THR A 21 10.56 -17.41 5.41
N HIS A 22 11.53 -16.53 5.27
CA HIS A 22 11.41 -15.10 5.53
C HIS A 22 11.27 -14.29 4.23
N ASP A 23 11.35 -14.94 3.08
CA ASP A 23 11.21 -14.31 1.76
C ASP A 23 9.72 -14.28 1.35
N GLN A 24 9.17 -13.07 1.25
CA GLN A 24 7.77 -12.85 0.87
C GLN A 24 7.48 -13.38 -0.53
N THR A 25 8.43 -13.25 -1.47
CA THR A 25 8.24 -13.70 -2.85
C THR A 25 8.15 -15.24 -2.90
N GLU A 26 8.91 -15.94 -2.07
CA GLU A 26 8.79 -17.39 -1.95
C GLU A 26 7.42 -17.78 -1.40
N ALA A 27 7.00 -17.18 -0.29
CA ALA A 27 5.71 -17.45 0.33
C ALA A 27 4.56 -17.19 -0.66
N MET A 28 4.53 -16.01 -1.30
CA MET A 28 3.47 -15.60 -2.22
C MET A 28 3.40 -16.42 -3.50
N THR A 29 4.52 -16.99 -3.96
CA THR A 29 4.58 -17.72 -5.25
C THR A 29 4.47 -19.23 -5.11
N MET A 30 4.76 -19.78 -3.93
CA MET A 30 4.81 -21.24 -3.72
C MET A 30 3.67 -21.76 -2.85
N GLY A 31 3.14 -20.96 -1.95
CA GLY A 31 2.13 -21.39 -0.99
C GLY A 31 0.71 -21.32 -1.55
N ASP A 32 -0.07 -22.38 -1.35
CA ASP A 32 -1.54 -22.32 -1.52
C ASP A 32 -2.19 -21.57 -0.35
N ARG A 33 -1.57 -21.68 0.83
CA ARG A 33 -1.93 -20.94 2.05
C ARG A 33 -0.65 -20.46 2.73
N ILE A 34 -0.71 -19.27 3.29
CA ILE A 34 0.39 -18.65 4.02
C ILE A 34 -0.06 -18.41 5.46
N VAL A 35 0.81 -18.72 6.40
CA VAL A 35 0.68 -18.37 7.82
C VAL A 35 1.66 -17.24 8.09
N VAL A 36 1.14 -16.03 8.30
CA VAL A 36 1.96 -14.87 8.71
C VAL A 36 2.10 -14.91 10.22
N MET A 37 3.35 -14.89 10.68
CA MET A 37 3.68 -14.97 12.12
C MET A 37 4.50 -13.75 12.54
N LYS A 38 4.30 -13.32 13.78
CA LYS A 38 5.12 -12.32 14.46
C LYS A 38 5.28 -12.71 15.92
N ASP A 39 6.52 -12.73 16.40
CA ASP A 39 6.84 -13.02 17.82
C ASP A 39 6.22 -14.33 18.34
N GLY A 40 6.20 -15.38 17.47
CA GLY A 40 5.61 -16.68 17.78
C GLY A 40 4.08 -16.72 17.68
N ILE A 41 3.42 -15.61 17.37
CA ILE A 41 1.96 -15.50 17.29
C ILE A 41 1.52 -15.44 15.83
N ILE A 42 0.51 -16.25 15.49
CA ILE A 42 -0.12 -16.21 14.16
C ILE A 42 -0.91 -14.90 14.03
N GLN A 43 -0.59 -14.12 13.00
CA GLN A 43 -1.26 -12.86 12.69
C GLN A 43 -2.43 -13.05 11.72
N GLN A 44 -2.25 -13.89 10.70
CA GLN A 44 -3.28 -14.24 9.74
C GLN A 44 -2.91 -15.52 8.99
N ILE A 45 -3.92 -16.29 8.59
CA ILE A 45 -3.78 -17.47 7.73
C ILE A 45 -4.75 -17.31 6.57
N ASP A 46 -4.22 -17.24 5.34
CA ASP A 46 -5.06 -17.12 4.16
C ASP A 46 -4.31 -17.52 2.88
N THR A 47 -5.00 -17.41 1.74
CA THR A 47 -4.35 -17.49 0.43
C THR A 47 -3.43 -16.28 0.22
N PRO A 48 -2.39 -16.37 -0.63
CA PRO A 48 -1.53 -15.24 -0.95
C PRO A 48 -2.30 -13.98 -1.34
N GLN A 49 -3.27 -14.12 -2.24
CA GLN A 49 -4.08 -13.01 -2.73
C GLN A 49 -4.92 -12.36 -1.61
N ALA A 50 -5.59 -13.17 -0.77
CA ALA A 50 -6.41 -12.64 0.32
C ALA A 50 -5.56 -11.88 1.37
N LEU A 51 -4.37 -12.39 1.70
CA LEU A 51 -3.43 -11.70 2.60
C LEU A 51 -3.00 -10.33 2.06
N TYR A 52 -2.82 -10.22 0.74
CA TYR A 52 -2.41 -8.98 0.10
C TYR A 52 -3.56 -7.97 -0.01
N GLU A 53 -4.74 -8.43 -0.43
CA GLU A 53 -5.91 -7.59 -0.68
C GLU A 53 -6.70 -7.24 0.59
N LYS A 54 -6.73 -8.17 1.57
CA LYS A 54 -7.54 -8.08 2.79
C LYS A 54 -6.70 -8.41 4.03
N PRO A 55 -5.63 -7.66 4.31
CA PRO A 55 -4.82 -7.87 5.50
C PRO A 55 -5.66 -7.66 6.76
N GLY A 56 -5.57 -8.59 7.71
CA GLY A 56 -6.37 -8.59 8.93
C GLY A 56 -5.90 -7.57 9.97
N ASN A 57 -4.68 -7.05 9.84
CA ASN A 57 -4.14 -6.02 10.71
C ASN A 57 -3.01 -5.22 10.03
N LYS A 58 -2.59 -4.10 10.68
CA LYS A 58 -1.54 -3.21 10.18
C LYS A 58 -0.21 -3.93 9.94
N PHE A 59 0.14 -4.92 10.79
CA PHE A 59 1.37 -5.68 10.63
C PHE A 59 1.36 -6.48 9.33
N VAL A 60 0.31 -7.26 9.07
CA VAL A 60 0.18 -8.05 7.83
C VAL A 60 0.18 -7.14 6.61
N ALA A 61 -0.54 -6.01 6.68
CA ALA A 61 -0.60 -5.03 5.60
C ALA A 61 0.78 -4.47 5.22
N GLY A 62 1.60 -4.13 6.22
CA GLY A 62 2.95 -3.58 6.02
C GLY A 62 4.00 -4.65 5.75
N PHE A 63 3.78 -5.88 6.24
CA PHE A 63 4.72 -6.98 6.03
C PHE A 63 4.70 -7.49 4.58
N LEU A 64 3.53 -7.48 3.92
CA LEU A 64 3.36 -7.99 2.57
C LEU A 64 3.41 -6.88 1.53
N GLY A 65 4.31 -7.04 0.58
CA GLY A 65 4.55 -6.12 -0.54
C GLY A 65 5.98 -5.58 -0.55
N SER A 66 6.51 -5.38 -1.75
CA SER A 66 7.81 -4.76 -1.99
C SER A 66 7.65 -3.77 -3.16
N PRO A 67 7.71 -2.47 -2.88
CA PRO A 67 7.81 -1.80 -1.58
C PRO A 67 6.63 -2.06 -0.63
N GLN A 68 6.83 -1.76 0.66
CA GLN A 68 5.79 -1.90 1.68
C GLN A 68 4.65 -0.90 1.46
N MET A 69 3.48 -1.20 2.05
CA MET A 69 2.34 -0.27 2.08
C MET A 69 2.71 1.05 2.79
N ASN A 70 2.34 2.16 2.19
CA ASN A 70 2.40 3.46 2.85
C ASN A 70 1.34 3.53 3.95
N PHE A 71 1.72 3.99 5.14
CA PHE A 71 0.80 4.23 6.25
C PHE A 71 0.80 5.72 6.59
N ILE A 72 -0.37 6.33 6.54
CA ILE A 72 -0.58 7.75 6.75
C ILE A 72 -1.57 7.93 7.90
N ASP A 73 -1.20 8.66 8.93
CA ASP A 73 -2.12 9.03 9.99
C ASP A 73 -3.12 10.06 9.45
N ALA A 74 -4.39 9.78 9.63
CA ALA A 74 -5.49 10.53 9.04
C ALA A 74 -6.69 10.60 10.00
N VAL A 75 -7.64 11.45 9.70
CA VAL A 75 -8.92 11.52 10.42
C VAL A 75 -10.04 11.06 9.48
N LEU A 76 -10.86 10.13 9.94
CA LEU A 76 -12.04 9.71 9.20
C LEU A 76 -13.12 10.79 9.32
N LYS A 77 -13.65 11.21 8.20
CA LYS A 77 -14.73 12.19 8.10
C LYS A 77 -15.91 11.63 7.32
N LYS A 78 -17.07 12.23 7.54
CA LYS A 78 -18.28 11.91 6.79
C LYS A 78 -19.01 13.18 6.38
N ALA A 79 -19.29 13.29 5.09
CA ALA A 79 -20.23 14.25 4.54
C ALA A 79 -21.33 13.46 3.80
N ASN A 80 -21.45 13.61 2.48
CA ASN A 80 -22.28 12.70 1.66
C ASN A 80 -21.67 11.29 1.63
N ASN A 81 -20.35 11.19 1.49
CA ASN A 81 -19.58 9.97 1.50
C ASN A 81 -18.57 9.98 2.66
N TYR A 82 -18.00 8.81 2.98
CA TYR A 82 -16.87 8.72 3.89
C TYR A 82 -15.59 9.11 3.14
N TYR A 83 -14.73 9.88 3.82
CA TYR A 83 -13.41 10.24 3.34
C TYR A 83 -12.41 10.32 4.48
N VAL A 84 -11.14 10.19 4.19
CA VAL A 84 -10.06 10.44 5.13
C VAL A 84 -9.41 11.77 4.83
N GLU A 85 -9.09 12.51 5.87
CA GLU A 85 -8.38 13.79 5.80
C GLU A 85 -7.02 13.65 6.46
N PHE A 86 -5.96 14.08 5.76
CA PHE A 86 -4.59 14.09 6.26
C PHE A 86 -3.85 15.32 5.72
N GLY A 87 -2.66 15.59 6.26
CA GLY A 87 -1.86 16.73 5.83
C GLY A 87 -1.03 17.32 6.95
N SER A 88 -0.54 18.54 6.75
CA SER A 88 0.27 19.26 7.73
C SER A 88 -0.48 20.45 8.32
N GLU A 89 -0.26 20.71 9.60
CA GLU A 89 -0.69 21.94 10.25
C GLU A 89 0.13 23.14 9.77
N ALA A 90 -0.44 24.33 9.86
CA ALA A 90 0.27 25.57 9.57
C ALA A 90 1.44 25.77 10.54
N THR A 91 2.59 26.11 10.00
CA THR A 91 3.76 26.53 10.77
C THR A 91 4.02 28.02 10.56
N LYS A 92 5.05 28.57 11.22
CA LYS A 92 5.44 29.99 11.01
C LYS A 92 5.92 30.26 9.57
N THR A 93 6.31 29.20 8.83
CA THR A 93 6.94 29.30 7.50
C THR A 93 6.12 28.62 6.41
N SER A 94 5.11 27.83 6.74
CA SER A 94 4.26 27.11 5.78
C SER A 94 2.77 27.22 6.12
N LYS A 95 1.93 27.22 5.09
CA LYS A 95 0.47 27.13 5.26
C LYS A 95 0.07 25.70 5.59
N ALA A 96 -1.06 25.54 6.28
CA ALA A 96 -1.69 24.23 6.45
C ALA A 96 -2.03 23.65 5.08
N VAL A 97 -1.73 22.38 4.90
CA VAL A 97 -2.10 21.63 3.71
C VAL A 97 -2.97 20.45 4.14
N LYS A 98 -4.14 20.31 3.53
CA LYS A 98 -5.07 19.21 3.82
C LYS A 98 -5.50 18.55 2.53
N TYR A 99 -5.36 17.24 2.51
CA TYR A 99 -5.81 16.37 1.43
C TYR A 99 -6.97 15.53 1.90
N GLN A 100 -7.88 15.23 0.98
CA GLN A 100 -9.04 14.39 1.23
C GLN A 100 -9.09 13.28 0.18
N ILE A 101 -9.23 12.04 0.68
CA ILE A 101 -9.39 10.86 -0.17
C ILE A 101 -10.73 10.21 0.18
N GLU A 102 -11.62 10.14 -0.79
CA GLU A 102 -12.91 9.48 -0.61
C GLU A 102 -12.71 7.96 -0.51
N ILE A 103 -13.45 7.34 0.42
CA ILE A 103 -13.45 5.89 0.58
C ILE A 103 -14.43 5.32 -0.44
N PRO A 104 -13.95 4.46 -1.39
CA PRO A 104 -14.82 3.82 -2.36
C PRO A 104 -15.98 3.08 -1.69
N ALA A 105 -17.19 3.19 -2.23
CA ALA A 105 -18.40 2.58 -1.66
C ALA A 105 -18.25 1.09 -1.35
N ALA A 106 -17.48 0.36 -2.18
CA ALA A 106 -17.21 -1.06 -1.97
C ALA A 106 -16.35 -1.36 -0.72
N LYS A 107 -15.66 -0.37 -0.16
CA LYS A 107 -14.86 -0.47 1.07
C LYS A 107 -15.57 0.07 2.30
N VAL A 108 -16.75 0.68 2.13
CA VAL A 108 -17.54 1.19 3.24
C VAL A 108 -18.17 0.03 4.01
N THR A 109 -17.91 -0.03 5.30
CA THR A 109 -18.51 -1.01 6.22
C THR A 109 -19.30 -0.28 7.31
N PRO A 110 -20.29 -0.91 7.94
CA PRO A 110 -21.03 -0.31 9.06
C PRO A 110 -20.13 0.17 10.21
N ALA A 111 -19.03 -0.53 10.44
CA ALA A 111 -18.06 -0.17 11.49
C ALA A 111 -17.42 1.21 11.30
N LEU A 112 -17.36 1.76 10.08
CA LEU A 112 -16.80 3.09 9.84
C LEU A 112 -17.57 4.20 10.58
N ALA A 113 -18.85 4.00 10.85
CA ALA A 113 -19.66 4.98 11.56
C ALA A 113 -19.10 5.30 12.97
N ASP A 114 -18.52 4.30 13.63
CA ASP A 114 -17.96 4.43 14.97
C ASP A 114 -16.61 5.18 15.00
N TYR A 115 -16.01 5.40 13.84
CA TYR A 115 -14.69 6.04 13.69
C TYR A 115 -14.76 7.44 13.08
N VAL A 116 -15.95 7.95 12.78
CA VAL A 116 -16.11 9.33 12.30
C VAL A 116 -15.53 10.32 13.33
N ASP A 117 -14.76 11.28 12.83
CA ASP A 117 -13.98 12.27 13.61
C ASP A 117 -12.89 11.68 14.52
N LYS A 118 -12.53 10.42 14.32
CA LYS A 118 -11.42 9.78 15.02
C LYS A 118 -10.19 9.61 14.14
N GLU A 119 -9.05 9.50 14.79
CA GLU A 119 -7.80 9.14 14.15
C GLU A 119 -7.85 7.71 13.62
N VAL A 120 -7.41 7.54 12.38
CA VAL A 120 -7.31 6.26 11.67
C VAL A 120 -5.99 6.20 10.92
N VAL A 121 -5.59 5.03 10.47
CA VAL A 121 -4.43 4.86 9.60
C VAL A 121 -4.91 4.54 8.20
N LEU A 122 -4.60 5.41 7.25
CA LEU A 122 -4.80 5.16 5.82
C LEU A 122 -3.64 4.32 5.28
N GLY A 123 -3.93 3.15 4.74
CA GLY A 123 -2.96 2.32 4.04
C GLY A 123 -3.11 2.45 2.52
N ILE A 124 -2.03 2.84 1.84
CA ILE A 124 -1.99 2.94 0.37
C ILE A 124 -0.86 2.08 -0.16
N ARG A 125 -1.17 1.14 -1.05
CA ARG A 125 -0.15 0.36 -1.75
C ARG A 125 0.65 1.25 -2.71
N PRO A 126 1.97 1.05 -2.87
CA PRO A 126 2.79 1.83 -3.81
C PRO A 126 2.26 1.86 -5.23
N GLU A 127 1.71 0.74 -5.71
CA GLU A 127 1.11 0.61 -7.04
C GLU A 127 -0.26 1.29 -7.20
N ALA A 128 -0.84 1.78 -6.12
CA ALA A 128 -2.09 2.56 -6.16
C ALA A 128 -1.85 4.07 -6.26
N LEU A 129 -0.58 4.50 -6.25
CA LEU A 129 -0.16 5.88 -6.51
C LEU A 129 0.26 5.99 -7.98
N HIS A 130 -0.29 6.96 -8.69
CA HIS A 130 -0.08 7.17 -10.12
C HIS A 130 0.37 8.60 -10.39
N ASP A 131 1.40 8.76 -11.22
CA ASP A 131 1.88 10.05 -11.74
C ASP A 131 1.46 10.31 -13.20
N ASP A 132 0.66 9.41 -13.76
CA ASP A 132 0.24 9.45 -15.15
C ASP A 132 -0.87 10.48 -15.37
N GLN A 133 -0.70 11.35 -16.38
CA GLN A 133 -1.66 12.40 -16.75
C GLN A 133 -3.06 11.86 -17.10
N MET A 134 -3.13 10.63 -17.60
CA MET A 134 -4.42 9.99 -17.91
C MET A 134 -5.20 9.69 -16.62
N PHE A 135 -4.52 9.21 -15.57
CA PHE A 135 -5.13 9.00 -14.26
C PHE A 135 -5.52 10.34 -13.63
N LEU A 136 -4.63 11.31 -13.63
CA LEU A 136 -4.87 12.65 -13.06
C LEU A 136 -6.06 13.34 -13.73
N SER A 137 -6.18 13.29 -15.05
CA SER A 137 -7.27 13.93 -15.78
C SER A 137 -8.65 13.31 -15.53
N ASN A 138 -8.69 12.06 -15.06
CA ASN A 138 -9.92 11.34 -14.72
C ASN A 138 -10.18 11.24 -13.21
N ALA A 139 -9.23 11.70 -12.38
CA ALA A 139 -9.37 11.65 -10.93
C ALA A 139 -10.43 12.67 -10.46
N THR A 140 -11.40 12.19 -9.70
CA THR A 140 -12.43 13.04 -9.06
C THR A 140 -12.10 13.32 -7.60
N THR A 141 -11.18 12.57 -7.02
CA THR A 141 -10.71 12.67 -5.63
C THR A 141 -9.33 12.02 -5.49
N GLY A 142 -8.65 12.29 -4.39
CA GLY A 142 -7.37 11.63 -4.06
C GLY A 142 -6.17 12.15 -4.85
N VAL A 143 -6.27 13.35 -5.42
CA VAL A 143 -5.09 14.04 -5.98
C VAL A 143 -4.35 14.72 -4.85
N ILE A 144 -3.05 14.53 -4.81
CA ILE A 144 -2.13 15.11 -3.82
C ILE A 144 -0.92 15.73 -4.55
N ASP A 145 -0.38 16.78 -3.99
CA ASP A 145 0.88 17.35 -4.46
C ASP A 145 2.04 16.73 -3.68
N ALA A 146 3.07 16.28 -4.37
CA ALA A 146 4.23 15.68 -3.74
C ALA A 146 5.53 16.11 -4.43
N THR A 147 6.60 16.22 -3.64
CA THR A 147 7.95 16.45 -4.17
C THR A 147 8.68 15.12 -4.26
N VAL A 148 9.31 14.84 -5.39
CA VAL A 148 10.12 13.64 -5.61
C VAL A 148 11.46 13.81 -4.92
N GLU A 149 11.80 12.97 -3.95
CA GLU A 149 13.13 12.96 -3.32
C GLU A 149 14.12 12.10 -4.09
N ILE A 150 13.70 10.90 -4.46
CA ILE A 150 14.56 9.91 -5.16
C ILE A 150 13.71 9.20 -6.22
N THR A 151 14.35 8.85 -7.33
CA THR A 151 13.80 8.02 -8.39
C THR A 151 14.70 6.79 -8.58
N GLU A 152 14.16 5.60 -8.42
CA GLU A 152 14.85 4.33 -8.67
C GLU A 152 14.24 3.62 -9.86
N MET A 153 14.99 3.53 -10.97
CA MET A 153 14.56 2.84 -12.18
C MET A 153 14.95 1.37 -12.12
N MET A 154 13.97 0.48 -11.95
CA MET A 154 14.16 -0.97 -11.82
C MET A 154 14.01 -1.72 -13.15
N GLY A 155 13.94 -1.02 -14.28
CA GLY A 155 13.78 -1.57 -15.61
C GLY A 155 12.31 -1.79 -16.00
N ALA A 156 11.62 -2.70 -15.32
CA ALA A 156 10.20 -2.98 -15.58
C ALA A 156 9.24 -2.05 -14.84
N GLU A 157 9.72 -1.34 -13.83
CA GLU A 157 8.98 -0.42 -12.97
C GLU A 157 9.90 0.66 -12.43
N THR A 158 9.33 1.76 -11.96
CA THR A 158 10.07 2.86 -11.32
C THR A 158 9.50 3.10 -9.93
N PHE A 159 10.38 3.23 -8.93
CA PHE A 159 9.98 3.65 -7.59
C PHE A 159 10.27 5.13 -7.42
N LEU A 160 9.25 5.86 -6.97
CA LEU A 160 9.36 7.26 -6.58
C LEU A 160 9.24 7.35 -5.06
N TYR A 161 10.25 7.92 -4.42
CA TYR A 161 10.21 8.29 -3.01
C TYR A 161 9.77 9.74 -2.92
N LEU A 162 8.63 9.96 -2.27
CA LEU A 162 7.87 11.19 -2.31
C LEU A 162 7.75 11.82 -0.93
N GLN A 163 7.74 13.15 -0.89
CA GLN A 163 7.32 13.93 0.27
C GLN A 163 6.02 14.67 -0.03
N CYS A 164 5.00 14.39 0.76
CA CYS A 164 3.70 15.05 0.67
C CYS A 164 3.31 15.58 2.05
N ALA A 165 3.22 16.90 2.22
CA ALA A 165 2.87 17.53 3.49
C ALA A 165 3.69 17.05 4.70
N GLY A 166 4.98 16.72 4.50
CA GLY A 166 5.87 16.20 5.55
C GLY A 166 5.75 14.69 5.78
N ILE A 167 4.98 13.98 4.95
CA ILE A 167 4.79 12.53 5.01
C ILE A 167 5.60 11.90 3.89
N SER A 168 6.47 10.94 4.24
CA SER A 168 7.22 10.16 3.24
C SER A 168 6.34 9.03 2.69
N MET A 169 6.31 8.90 1.37
CA MET A 169 5.57 7.85 0.67
C MET A 169 6.42 7.24 -0.44
N THR A 170 6.11 6.01 -0.80
CA THR A 170 6.71 5.35 -1.97
C THR A 170 5.62 5.05 -2.98
N ALA A 171 5.82 5.46 -4.23
CA ALA A 171 4.98 5.07 -5.36
C ALA A 171 5.72 4.06 -6.24
N ARG A 172 4.98 3.14 -6.86
CA ARG A 172 5.46 2.23 -7.89
C ARG A 172 4.74 2.56 -9.19
N VAL A 173 5.45 3.20 -10.09
CA VAL A 173 4.90 3.78 -11.31
C VAL A 173 5.44 3.09 -12.58
N ASP A 174 4.86 3.43 -13.71
CA ASP A 174 5.30 2.94 -15.02
C ASP A 174 6.79 3.29 -15.26
N PRO A 175 7.59 2.39 -15.87
CA PRO A 175 9.00 2.66 -16.17
C PRO A 175 9.23 3.86 -17.10
N ARG A 176 8.18 4.33 -17.78
CA ARG A 176 8.21 5.52 -18.64
C ARG A 176 7.97 6.83 -17.88
N SER A 177 7.76 6.78 -16.56
CA SER A 177 7.65 7.98 -15.74
C SER A 177 8.81 8.93 -15.98
N THR A 178 8.48 10.19 -16.17
CA THR A 178 9.48 11.28 -16.37
C THR A 178 9.83 11.98 -15.07
N ALA A 179 9.23 11.61 -13.96
CA ALA A 179 9.47 12.22 -12.65
C ALA A 179 10.93 12.06 -12.21
N ARG A 180 11.55 13.14 -11.79
CA ARG A 180 12.95 13.21 -11.36
C ARG A 180 13.06 13.82 -9.98
N PRO A 181 14.19 13.58 -9.27
CA PRO A 181 14.43 14.22 -7.98
C PRO A 181 14.29 15.73 -8.04
N GLN A 182 13.58 16.30 -7.07
CA GLN A 182 13.17 17.70 -6.91
C GLN A 182 12.02 18.17 -7.80
N ASP A 183 11.42 17.28 -8.60
CA ASP A 183 10.17 17.60 -9.29
C ASP A 183 9.02 17.67 -8.28
N ASP A 184 8.15 18.65 -8.46
CA ASP A 184 6.83 18.69 -7.83
C ASP A 184 5.82 18.06 -8.80
N ILE A 185 5.13 17.06 -8.36
CA ILE A 185 4.21 16.24 -9.17
C ILE A 185 2.83 16.13 -8.52
#